data_d7b42e306c3b64c4f20b4dfeea9ff404
#
_entry.id   d7b42e306c3b64c4f20b4dfeea9ff404
#
_cell.length_a   1.000
_cell.length_b   1.000
_cell.length_c   1.000
_cell.angle_alpha   90.00
_cell.angle_beta   90.00
_cell.angle_gamma   90.00
#
_symmetry.space_group_name_H-M   'P 1'
#
loop_
_entity.id
_entity.type
_entity.pdbx_description
1 polymer ?
#
loop_
_entity_poly.entity_id
_entity_poly.type
_entity_poly.pdbx_seq_one_letter_code
_entity_poly.pdbx_strand_id
1 'polypeptide(L)'
;MNKNTIFSYRIQGIWSAIAAIVLSAGLSSCSDLTRPEALDLAPASQETPEEALALIRAFKQTPHKVMILGMDAVSDNPVARWQHPSSMPDSADYIYIRNLKGGLDAVLASEIGAVQSGKGTKVLADVDYVAIENAWDELQKMKEEAGEATGTQEEFLAFISEQTRLQLECMNAYGCDGVMISYTGSASSTVGDPVQGRSAYINAVYDWWNSNGAGKIIMARGYLLNIASVDVAEEFFGQCRYLIHLVGTKTSAGSVASDIFTNTIMGVPSDKYVFEATVPTPSDTTQIGMSVPDAAKWISASSETEDFEKLGLCVENAQDDYFRIGRNYADIRRAITILNSGTEAAQ
;
A
#
# COMPACT_ATOMS: atom_id res chain seq x y z
N MET A 1 0.89 -38.08 -12.19
CA MET A 1 0.73 -37.25 -10.99
C MET A 1 1.13 -35.82 -11.34
N ASN A 2 0.20 -34.91 -11.26
CA ASN A 2 0.33 -33.56 -11.82
C ASN A 2 1.19 -32.70 -10.88
N LYS A 3 2.18 -31.96 -11.39
CA LYS A 3 3.09 -31.11 -10.60
C LYS A 3 2.36 -30.09 -9.72
N ASN A 4 1.18 -29.65 -10.13
CA ASN A 4 0.34 -28.71 -9.40
C ASN A 4 -0.23 -29.28 -8.09
N THR A 5 -0.46 -30.58 -8.01
CA THR A 5 -1.00 -31.23 -6.81
C THR A 5 0.04 -31.31 -5.68
N ILE A 6 1.31 -31.52 -6.04
CA ILE A 6 2.42 -31.61 -5.06
C ILE A 6 2.71 -30.23 -4.45
N PHE A 7 2.56 -29.17 -5.26
CA PHE A 7 2.79 -27.80 -4.81
C PHE A 7 1.70 -27.32 -3.82
N SER A 8 0.43 -27.70 -4.10
CA SER A 8 -0.69 -27.39 -3.18
C SER A 8 -0.52 -28.02 -1.80
N TYR A 9 -0.07 -29.28 -1.71
CA TYR A 9 0.15 -29.95 -0.40
C TYR A 9 1.30 -29.34 0.42
N ARG A 10 2.34 -28.82 -0.22
CA ARG A 10 3.44 -28.17 0.49
C ARG A 10 3.04 -26.83 1.10
N ILE A 11 2.24 -26.04 0.38
CA ILE A 11 1.74 -24.75 0.87
C ILE A 11 0.76 -24.95 2.03
N GLN A 12 -0.17 -25.91 1.92
CA GLN A 12 -1.09 -26.23 3.00
C GLN A 12 -0.38 -26.70 4.27
N GLY A 13 0.72 -27.45 4.14
CA GLY A 13 1.52 -27.89 5.28
C GLY A 13 2.20 -26.75 6.02
N ILE A 14 2.64 -25.71 5.34
CA ILE A 14 3.30 -24.54 5.94
C ILE A 14 2.29 -23.69 6.72
N TRP A 15 1.10 -23.44 6.18
CA TRP A 15 0.05 -22.70 6.87
C TRP A 15 -0.52 -23.44 8.08
N SER A 16 -0.65 -24.75 8.01
CA SER A 16 -1.06 -25.58 9.14
C SER A 16 -0.03 -25.54 10.27
N ALA A 17 1.25 -25.45 9.94
CA ALA A 17 2.32 -25.32 10.94
C ALA A 17 2.32 -23.95 11.61
N ILE A 18 2.08 -22.87 10.86
CA ILE A 18 1.99 -21.50 11.39
C ILE A 18 0.74 -21.36 12.29
N ALA A 19 -0.41 -21.89 11.88
CA ALA A 19 -1.62 -21.90 12.69
C ALA A 19 -1.47 -22.73 13.97
N ALA A 20 -0.77 -23.89 13.92
CA ALA A 20 -0.54 -24.74 15.08
C ALA A 20 0.42 -24.11 16.12
N ILE A 21 1.43 -23.35 15.68
CA ILE A 21 2.37 -22.66 16.58
C ILE A 21 1.67 -21.51 17.31
N VAL A 22 0.75 -20.80 16.66
CA VAL A 22 -0.01 -19.70 17.28
C VAL A 22 -1.08 -20.24 18.26
N LEU A 23 -1.65 -21.42 18.00
CA LEU A 23 -2.65 -22.06 18.90
C LEU A 23 -2.03 -22.76 20.11
N SER A 24 -0.79 -23.29 20.01
CA SER A 24 -0.18 -24.00 21.12
C SER A 24 0.35 -23.09 22.23
N ALA A 25 0.54 -21.79 21.96
CA ALA A 25 0.93 -20.81 22.99
C ALA A 25 -0.24 -20.29 23.84
N GLY A 26 -1.49 -20.67 23.54
CA GLY A 26 -2.70 -20.16 24.18
C GLY A 26 -3.39 -21.09 25.21
N LEU A 27 -2.94 -22.32 25.43
CA LEU A 27 -3.68 -23.33 26.21
C LEU A 27 -2.99 -23.83 27.49
N SER A 28 -2.21 -23.02 28.14
CA SER A 28 -1.72 -23.38 29.49
C SER A 28 -1.99 -22.27 30.49
N SER A 29 -3.24 -22.16 30.95
CA SER A 29 -3.55 -21.57 32.24
C SER A 29 -4.98 -21.88 32.66
N CYS A 30 -5.15 -22.93 33.44
CA CYS A 30 -6.24 -23.06 34.43
C CYS A 30 -5.82 -24.05 35.49
N SER A 31 -5.15 -23.59 36.55
CA SER A 31 -5.23 -24.15 37.89
C SER A 31 -4.45 -23.27 38.86
N ASP A 32 -5.09 -22.46 39.58
CA ASP A 32 -4.94 -22.19 41.01
C ASP A 32 -5.49 -20.78 41.37
N LEU A 33 -6.70 -20.75 41.88
CA LEU A 33 -7.45 -19.53 42.21
C LEU A 33 -7.22 -19.03 43.64
N THR A 34 -6.10 -19.38 44.31
CA THR A 34 -5.94 -19.10 45.76
C THR A 34 -4.66 -18.34 46.15
N ARG A 35 -3.89 -17.82 45.20
CA ARG A 35 -2.80 -16.87 45.53
C ARG A 35 -2.94 -15.62 44.69
N PRO A 36 -2.87 -14.40 45.27
CA PRO A 36 -2.65 -13.20 44.51
C PRO A 36 -1.16 -13.19 44.09
N GLU A 37 -0.83 -14.01 43.11
CA GLU A 37 0.45 -13.87 42.42
C GLU A 37 0.33 -12.59 41.58
N ALA A 38 1.35 -11.75 41.67
CA ALA A 38 1.50 -10.66 40.73
C ALA A 38 1.34 -11.26 39.33
N LEU A 39 0.28 -10.87 38.63
CA LEU A 39 0.08 -11.22 37.24
C LEU A 39 1.33 -10.74 36.53
N ASP A 40 2.19 -11.67 36.15
CA ASP A 40 3.25 -11.42 35.16
C ASP A 40 2.49 -11.16 33.86
N LEU A 41 2.11 -9.90 33.69
CA LEU A 41 1.46 -9.45 32.46
C LEU A 41 2.52 -9.62 31.38
N ALA A 42 2.43 -10.72 30.64
CA ALA A 42 3.19 -10.87 29.42
C ALA A 42 3.08 -9.54 28.65
N PRO A 43 4.18 -8.98 28.17
CA PRO A 43 4.15 -7.71 27.47
C PRO A 43 3.07 -7.78 26.39
N ALA A 44 2.25 -6.75 26.27
CA ALA A 44 1.10 -6.68 25.38
C ALA A 44 1.45 -6.84 23.88
N SER A 45 2.70 -7.06 23.57
CA SER A 45 3.25 -7.41 22.25
C SER A 45 4.24 -8.56 22.42
N GLN A 46 3.80 -9.77 22.13
CA GLN A 46 4.76 -10.80 21.76
C GLN A 46 5.31 -10.42 20.38
N GLU A 47 6.60 -10.14 20.31
CA GLU A 47 7.31 -10.05 19.05
C GLU A 47 7.20 -11.40 18.33
N THR A 48 7.00 -11.37 17.02
CA THR A 48 6.94 -12.59 16.22
C THR A 48 8.30 -13.30 16.33
N PRO A 49 8.35 -14.59 16.74
CA PRO A 49 9.60 -15.32 16.84
C PRO A 49 10.40 -15.31 15.54
N GLU A 50 11.72 -15.30 15.62
CA GLU A 50 12.59 -15.23 14.44
C GLU A 50 12.37 -16.41 13.47
N GLU A 51 12.06 -17.59 13.96
CA GLU A 51 11.73 -18.75 13.12
C GLU A 51 10.47 -18.50 12.30
N ALA A 52 9.47 -17.85 12.87
CA ALA A 52 8.24 -17.48 12.14
C ALA A 52 8.51 -16.36 11.13
N LEU A 53 9.33 -15.37 11.48
CA LEU A 53 9.76 -14.33 10.54
C LEU A 53 10.55 -14.92 9.37
N ALA A 54 11.42 -15.91 9.62
CA ALA A 54 12.17 -16.59 8.57
C ALA A 54 11.23 -17.32 7.58
N LEU A 55 10.17 -17.97 8.08
CA LEU A 55 9.15 -18.62 7.23
C LEU A 55 8.37 -17.58 6.41
N ILE A 56 8.02 -16.44 7.00
CA ILE A 56 7.34 -15.35 6.29
C ILE A 56 8.24 -14.79 5.18
N ARG A 57 9.51 -14.52 5.47
CA ARG A 57 10.49 -14.06 4.46
C ARG A 57 10.63 -15.05 3.32
N ALA A 58 10.70 -16.36 3.62
CA ALA A 58 10.78 -17.42 2.62
C ALA A 58 9.51 -17.48 1.76
N PHE A 59 8.32 -17.34 2.38
CA PHE A 59 7.04 -17.30 1.67
C PHE A 59 6.99 -16.13 0.68
N LYS A 60 7.43 -14.94 1.07
CA LYS A 60 7.45 -13.73 0.20
C LYS A 60 8.32 -13.89 -1.05
N GLN A 61 9.20 -14.89 -1.10
CA GLN A 61 10.00 -15.22 -2.29
C GLN A 61 9.28 -16.21 -3.24
N THR A 62 8.12 -16.74 -2.85
CA THR A 62 7.34 -17.65 -3.69
C THR A 62 6.27 -16.89 -4.47
N PRO A 63 5.77 -17.42 -5.61
CA PRO A 63 4.61 -16.83 -6.29
C PRO A 63 3.37 -16.88 -5.39
N HIS A 64 2.77 -15.73 -5.14
CA HIS A 64 1.57 -15.57 -4.32
C HIS A 64 0.84 -14.26 -4.68
N LYS A 65 -0.37 -14.06 -4.18
CA LYS A 65 -1.10 -12.79 -4.30
C LYS A 65 -0.51 -11.80 -3.28
N VAL A 66 -0.03 -10.65 -3.77
CA VAL A 66 0.66 -9.67 -2.92
C VAL A 66 -0.32 -8.86 -2.06
N MET A 67 0.16 -8.46 -0.87
CA MET A 67 -0.50 -7.50 0.01
C MET A 67 0.33 -6.22 0.11
N ILE A 68 -0.25 -5.10 -0.31
CA ILE A 68 0.34 -3.76 -0.23
C ILE A 68 -0.43 -2.95 0.80
N LEU A 69 0.24 -2.29 1.72
CA LEU A 69 -0.38 -1.51 2.80
C LEU A 69 0.05 -0.05 2.71
N GLY A 70 -0.93 0.88 2.68
CA GLY A 70 -0.70 2.31 2.74
C GLY A 70 -0.82 2.85 4.15
N MET A 71 0.13 3.69 4.55
CA MET A 71 0.09 4.41 5.83
C MET A 71 0.61 5.84 5.69
N ASP A 72 0.21 6.70 6.62
CA ASP A 72 0.75 8.05 6.71
C ASP A 72 2.00 8.07 7.59
N ALA A 73 3.03 8.80 7.13
CA ALA A 73 4.10 9.20 8.01
C ALA A 73 3.55 10.16 9.06
N VAL A 74 3.85 9.89 10.33
CA VAL A 74 3.57 10.83 11.42
C VAL A 74 4.84 11.60 11.71
N SER A 75 4.79 12.92 11.53
CA SER A 75 5.93 13.80 11.81
C SER A 75 6.20 13.86 13.31
N ASP A 76 7.48 13.90 13.64
CA ASP A 76 8.09 14.44 14.84
C ASP A 76 7.99 13.66 16.16
N ASN A 77 7.16 12.68 16.35
CA ASN A 77 7.20 11.71 17.46
C ASN A 77 5.95 10.82 17.40
N PRO A 78 5.99 9.67 16.77
CA PRO A 78 4.89 8.74 16.83
C PRO A 78 4.69 8.29 18.28
N VAL A 79 3.51 8.57 18.83
CA VAL A 79 3.15 8.28 20.22
C VAL A 79 2.32 7.01 20.37
N ALA A 80 1.85 6.45 19.27
CA ALA A 80 0.96 5.29 19.25
C ALA A 80 1.46 4.25 18.26
N ARG A 81 1.29 2.96 18.61
CA ARG A 81 1.80 1.84 17.80
C ARG A 81 1.34 1.83 16.35
N TRP A 82 0.10 2.22 16.07
CA TRP A 82 -0.45 2.27 14.72
C TRP A 82 0.25 3.28 13.79
N GLN A 83 1.02 4.19 14.37
CA GLN A 83 1.81 5.19 13.64
C GLN A 83 3.17 4.67 13.15
N HIS A 84 3.52 3.46 13.55
CA HIS A 84 4.82 2.85 13.24
C HIS A 84 4.70 1.80 12.14
N PRO A 85 5.55 1.83 11.09
CA PRO A 85 5.60 0.78 10.07
C PRO A 85 5.83 -0.62 10.66
N SER A 86 6.55 -0.69 11.76
CA SER A 86 6.82 -1.95 12.48
C SER A 86 5.56 -2.62 13.05
N SER A 87 4.47 -1.86 13.27
CA SER A 87 3.20 -2.40 13.77
C SER A 87 2.38 -3.12 12.69
N MET A 88 2.64 -2.84 11.43
CA MET A 88 1.93 -3.47 10.31
C MET A 88 2.11 -5.00 10.31
N PRO A 89 1.12 -5.77 9.81
CA PRO A 89 1.21 -7.22 9.73
C PRO A 89 2.49 -7.70 9.05
N ASP A 90 3.18 -8.66 9.67
CA ASP A 90 4.47 -9.18 9.18
C ASP A 90 4.37 -9.81 7.79
N SER A 91 3.17 -10.30 7.43
CA SER A 91 2.88 -10.92 6.13
C SER A 91 2.62 -9.91 5.00
N ALA A 92 2.64 -8.60 5.26
CA ALA A 92 2.57 -7.60 4.20
C ALA A 92 3.82 -7.66 3.32
N ASP A 93 3.64 -7.66 2.00
CA ASP A 93 4.76 -7.69 1.03
C ASP A 93 5.36 -6.31 0.85
N TYR A 94 4.49 -5.30 0.83
CA TYR A 94 4.87 -3.91 0.63
C TYR A 94 4.16 -3.01 1.64
N ILE A 95 4.86 -1.96 2.05
CA ILE A 95 4.28 -0.80 2.74
C ILE A 95 4.65 0.43 1.92
N TYR A 96 3.70 1.26 1.51
CA TYR A 96 3.99 2.59 1.01
C TYR A 96 3.64 3.63 2.07
N ILE A 97 4.56 4.59 2.24
CA ILE A 97 4.45 5.62 3.27
C ILE A 97 4.18 6.96 2.60
N ARG A 98 3.01 7.52 2.90
CA ARG A 98 2.57 8.83 2.42
C ARG A 98 3.14 9.94 3.30
N ASN A 99 3.18 11.15 2.76
CA ASN A 99 3.56 12.36 3.50
C ASN A 99 4.98 12.34 4.06
N LEU A 100 5.90 11.61 3.45
CA LEU A 100 7.32 11.73 3.77
C LEU A 100 7.79 13.14 3.43
N LYS A 101 8.43 13.79 4.40
CA LYS A 101 8.93 15.15 4.22
C LYS A 101 10.43 15.15 3.93
N GLY A 102 10.88 16.11 3.14
CA GLY A 102 12.29 16.42 3.00
C GLY A 102 12.88 16.82 4.37
N GLY A 103 13.93 16.13 4.77
CA GLY A 103 14.50 16.21 6.11
C GLY A 103 14.38 14.84 6.79
N LEU A 104 15.52 14.25 7.14
CA LEU A 104 15.57 12.89 7.64
C LEU A 104 15.00 12.82 9.06
N ASP A 105 13.89 12.11 9.24
CA ASP A 105 13.51 11.54 10.52
C ASP A 105 14.30 10.24 10.73
N ALA A 106 15.32 10.31 11.58
CA ALA A 106 16.22 9.17 11.83
C ALA A 106 15.51 7.99 12.49
N VAL A 107 14.44 8.23 13.25
CA VAL A 107 13.64 7.17 13.89
C VAL A 107 12.87 6.41 12.83
N LEU A 108 12.14 7.10 11.97
CA LEU A 108 11.39 6.48 10.88
C LEU A 108 12.32 5.74 9.90
N ALA A 109 13.46 6.34 9.53
CA ALA A 109 14.43 5.67 8.66
C ALA A 109 14.99 4.39 9.28
N SER A 110 15.27 4.39 10.59
CA SER A 110 15.70 3.19 11.32
C SER A 110 14.62 2.11 11.36
N GLU A 111 13.36 2.49 11.56
CA GLU A 111 12.22 1.56 11.53
C GLU A 111 11.99 0.96 10.14
N ILE A 112 12.12 1.76 9.09
CA ILE A 112 12.07 1.27 7.70
C ILE A 112 13.11 0.17 7.50
N GLY A 113 14.36 0.41 7.89
CA GLY A 113 15.44 -0.59 7.83
C GLY A 113 15.14 -1.86 8.64
N ALA A 114 14.54 -1.72 9.82
CA ALA A 114 14.16 -2.85 10.66
C ALA A 114 13.02 -3.68 10.05
N VAL A 115 12.03 -3.05 9.45
CA VAL A 115 10.93 -3.71 8.73
C VAL A 115 11.46 -4.47 7.51
N GLN A 116 12.33 -3.86 6.73
CA GLN A 116 12.96 -4.47 5.55
C GLN A 116 13.77 -5.71 5.92
N SER A 117 14.66 -5.59 6.90
CA SER A 117 15.55 -6.69 7.31
C SER A 117 14.83 -7.78 8.11
N GLY A 118 13.97 -7.41 9.06
CA GLY A 118 13.30 -8.34 9.95
C GLY A 118 12.15 -9.08 9.27
N LYS A 119 11.25 -8.35 8.61
CA LYS A 119 10.04 -8.92 8.00
C LYS A 119 10.21 -9.27 6.52
N GLY A 120 11.24 -8.78 5.86
CA GLY A 120 11.40 -8.89 4.39
C GLY A 120 10.35 -8.08 3.62
N THR A 121 9.64 -7.17 4.29
CA THR A 121 8.65 -6.28 3.68
C THR A 121 9.38 -5.16 2.94
N LYS A 122 8.99 -4.88 1.71
CA LYS A 122 9.52 -3.78 0.92
C LYS A 122 8.82 -2.48 1.29
N VAL A 123 9.59 -1.40 1.47
CA VAL A 123 9.04 -0.10 1.83
C VAL A 123 9.21 0.88 0.66
N LEU A 124 8.12 1.57 0.30
CA LEU A 124 8.07 2.52 -0.79
C LEU A 124 7.77 3.93 -0.24
N ALA A 125 8.41 4.94 -0.81
CA ALA A 125 8.02 6.32 -0.60
C ALA A 125 6.86 6.66 -1.54
N ASP A 126 5.78 7.25 -1.02
CA ASP A 126 4.69 7.74 -1.87
C ASP A 126 5.06 9.09 -2.49
N VAL A 127 4.74 9.24 -3.76
CA VAL A 127 4.83 10.50 -4.51
C VAL A 127 3.42 10.82 -4.96
N ASP A 128 2.80 11.82 -4.34
CA ASP A 128 1.36 12.08 -4.49
C ASP A 128 1.09 13.40 -5.23
N TYR A 129 0.52 13.27 -6.44
CA TYR A 129 0.15 14.42 -7.27
C TYR A 129 -0.85 15.35 -6.57
N VAL A 130 -1.88 14.79 -5.92
CA VAL A 130 -2.92 15.61 -5.25
C VAL A 130 -2.33 16.43 -4.11
N ALA A 131 -1.39 15.86 -3.35
CA ALA A 131 -0.70 16.58 -2.30
C ALA A 131 0.15 17.74 -2.85
N ILE A 132 0.80 17.53 -4.00
CA ILE A 132 1.59 18.57 -4.68
C ILE A 132 0.67 19.69 -5.19
N GLU A 133 -0.44 19.33 -5.84
CA GLU A 133 -1.40 20.29 -6.39
C GLU A 133 -2.07 21.11 -5.28
N ASN A 134 -2.45 20.48 -4.17
CA ASN A 134 -2.97 21.17 -2.98
C ASN A 134 -1.96 22.17 -2.38
N ALA A 135 -0.68 21.79 -2.34
CA ALA A 135 0.36 22.70 -1.86
C ALA A 135 0.53 23.94 -2.75
N TRP A 136 0.35 23.77 -4.08
CA TRP A 136 0.30 24.90 -5.00
C TRP A 136 -0.91 25.81 -4.71
N ASP A 137 -2.09 25.25 -4.55
CA ASP A 137 -3.31 26.00 -4.27
C ASP A 137 -3.23 26.80 -2.95
N GLU A 138 -2.67 26.20 -1.91
CA GLU A 138 -2.41 26.89 -0.64
C GLU A 138 -1.43 28.06 -0.84
N LEU A 139 -0.38 27.87 -1.64
CA LEU A 139 0.55 28.94 -1.97
C LEU A 139 -0.16 30.10 -2.72
N GLN A 140 -1.02 29.80 -3.68
CA GLN A 140 -1.78 30.83 -4.40
C GLN A 140 -2.70 31.59 -3.47
N LYS A 141 -3.40 30.89 -2.59
CA LYS A 141 -4.27 31.50 -1.58
C LYS A 141 -3.49 32.45 -0.64
N MET A 142 -2.32 32.05 -0.19
CA MET A 142 -1.46 32.93 0.63
C MET A 142 -1.03 34.19 -0.13
N LYS A 143 -0.71 34.08 -1.42
CA LYS A 143 -0.37 35.23 -2.25
C LYS A 143 -1.55 36.19 -2.41
N GLU A 144 -2.75 35.65 -2.67
CA GLU A 144 -3.98 36.46 -2.76
C GLU A 144 -4.26 37.20 -1.46
N GLU A 145 -4.16 36.53 -0.32
CA GLU A 145 -4.35 37.13 1.00
C GLU A 145 -3.31 38.23 1.30
N ALA A 146 -2.09 38.11 0.75
CA ALA A 146 -1.05 39.12 0.86
C ALA A 146 -1.21 40.27 -0.16
N GLY A 147 -2.17 40.20 -1.10
CA GLY A 147 -2.36 41.15 -2.18
C GLY A 147 -1.28 41.04 -3.28
N GLU A 148 -0.64 39.90 -3.38
CA GLU A 148 0.33 39.58 -4.41
C GLU A 148 -0.35 38.96 -5.66
N ALA A 149 0.34 39.00 -6.79
CA ALA A 149 -0.16 38.33 -7.99
C ALA A 149 -0.09 36.79 -7.84
N THR A 150 -1.14 36.11 -8.26
CA THR A 150 -1.15 34.65 -8.37
C THR A 150 -0.13 34.16 -9.40
N GLY A 151 0.27 32.91 -9.28
CA GLY A 151 1.25 32.30 -10.19
C GLY A 151 0.72 32.12 -11.61
N THR A 152 1.65 32.00 -12.54
CA THR A 152 1.38 31.71 -13.94
C THR A 152 1.29 30.20 -14.19
N GLN A 153 0.83 29.80 -15.39
CA GLN A 153 0.86 28.41 -15.84
C GLN A 153 2.30 27.85 -15.86
N GLU A 154 3.29 28.63 -16.28
CA GLU A 154 4.70 28.21 -16.30
C GLU A 154 5.22 27.94 -14.90
N GLU A 155 4.91 28.81 -13.94
CA GLU A 155 5.26 28.61 -12.53
C GLU A 155 4.58 27.40 -11.92
N PHE A 156 3.30 27.13 -12.29
CA PHE A 156 2.59 25.92 -11.89
C PHE A 156 3.32 24.65 -12.33
N LEU A 157 3.66 24.55 -13.63
CA LEU A 157 4.34 23.36 -14.17
C LEU A 157 5.73 23.16 -13.56
N ALA A 158 6.47 24.26 -13.36
CA ALA A 158 7.76 24.23 -12.69
C ALA A 158 7.63 23.76 -11.23
N PHE A 159 6.60 24.25 -10.51
CA PHE A 159 6.31 23.82 -9.14
C PHE A 159 5.98 22.33 -9.08
N ILE A 160 5.08 21.83 -9.93
CA ILE A 160 4.75 20.40 -10.00
C ILE A 160 6.00 19.55 -10.21
N SER A 161 6.82 19.91 -11.20
CA SER A 161 8.03 19.16 -11.52
C SER A 161 9.05 19.14 -10.36
N GLU A 162 9.27 20.28 -9.72
CA GLU A 162 10.22 20.38 -8.61
C GLU A 162 9.72 19.67 -7.34
N GLN A 163 8.44 19.81 -6.98
CA GLN A 163 7.90 19.10 -5.82
C GLN A 163 7.87 17.58 -6.04
N THR A 164 7.58 17.12 -7.26
CA THR A 164 7.70 15.71 -7.64
C THR A 164 9.12 15.20 -7.42
N ARG A 165 10.12 15.93 -7.88
CA ARG A 165 11.54 15.58 -7.69
C ARG A 165 11.90 15.50 -6.20
N LEU A 166 11.48 16.47 -5.40
CA LEU A 166 11.73 16.48 -3.95
C LEU A 166 11.09 15.29 -3.23
N GLN A 167 9.88 14.90 -3.61
CA GLN A 167 9.25 13.70 -3.04
C GLN A 167 9.97 12.42 -3.47
N LEU A 168 10.42 12.30 -4.73
CA LEU A 168 11.22 11.17 -5.21
C LEU A 168 12.54 11.02 -4.44
N GLU A 169 13.18 12.12 -4.06
CA GLU A 169 14.41 12.08 -3.27
C GLU A 169 14.22 11.51 -1.85
N CYS A 170 13.01 11.57 -1.30
CA CYS A 170 12.70 10.94 -0.02
C CYS A 170 12.95 9.41 -0.05
N MET A 171 12.78 8.75 -1.19
CA MET A 171 13.12 7.33 -1.35
C MET A 171 14.54 7.03 -0.88
N ASN A 172 15.51 7.81 -1.34
CA ASN A 172 16.92 7.61 -0.98
C ASN A 172 17.20 8.08 0.44
N ALA A 173 16.64 9.22 0.86
CA ALA A 173 16.83 9.78 2.19
C ALA A 173 16.37 8.83 3.30
N TYR A 174 15.25 8.14 3.11
CA TYR A 174 14.69 7.19 4.09
C TYR A 174 15.12 5.73 3.85
N GLY A 175 15.94 5.45 2.84
CA GLY A 175 16.39 4.09 2.52
C GLY A 175 15.28 3.17 2.02
N CYS A 176 14.26 3.72 1.36
CA CYS A 176 13.17 2.95 0.79
C CYS A 176 13.64 2.04 -0.36
N ASP A 177 12.92 0.94 -0.59
CA ASP A 177 13.16 0.01 -1.70
C ASP A 177 12.69 0.56 -3.05
N GLY A 178 11.88 1.62 -3.05
CA GLY A 178 11.32 2.21 -4.26
C GLY A 178 10.29 3.29 -3.98
N VAL A 179 9.43 3.54 -4.97
CA VAL A 179 8.37 4.56 -4.92
C VAL A 179 7.02 4.02 -5.35
N MET A 180 5.96 4.60 -4.76
CA MET A 180 4.58 4.52 -5.21
C MET A 180 4.24 5.86 -5.86
N ILE A 181 3.84 5.86 -7.14
CA ILE A 181 3.43 7.05 -7.88
C ILE A 181 1.93 7.14 -7.82
N SER A 182 1.41 8.06 -7.01
CA SER A 182 -0.02 8.19 -6.74
C SER A 182 -0.64 9.32 -7.55
N TYR A 183 -1.59 8.97 -8.44
CA TYR A 183 -2.43 9.90 -9.18
C TYR A 183 -3.90 9.57 -8.93
N THR A 184 -4.45 10.08 -7.83
CA THR A 184 -5.85 9.79 -7.40
C THR A 184 -6.86 10.83 -7.87
N GLY A 185 -6.47 11.70 -8.76
CA GLY A 185 -7.26 12.77 -9.36
C GLY A 185 -6.58 14.12 -9.16
N SER A 186 -7.22 15.15 -9.67
CA SER A 186 -6.82 16.53 -9.47
C SER A 186 -7.55 17.12 -8.27
N ALA A 187 -6.87 17.94 -7.48
CA ALA A 187 -7.53 18.88 -6.59
C ALA A 187 -8.32 19.89 -7.46
N SER A 188 -9.27 20.59 -6.88
CA SER A 188 -10.01 21.65 -7.57
C SER A 188 -9.15 22.91 -7.67
N SER A 189 -8.03 22.84 -8.40
CA SER A 189 -7.15 23.98 -8.60
C SER A 189 -7.86 25.07 -9.42
N THR A 190 -7.75 26.29 -8.94
CA THR A 190 -8.22 27.48 -9.65
C THR A 190 -7.15 28.11 -10.52
N VAL A 191 -5.89 27.73 -10.36
CA VAL A 191 -4.72 28.29 -11.03
C VAL A 191 -3.87 27.16 -11.61
N GLY A 192 -3.92 27.00 -12.92
CA GLY A 192 -3.17 26.01 -13.66
C GLY A 192 -4.06 25.03 -14.45
N ASP A 193 -3.49 24.43 -15.48
CA ASP A 193 -4.14 23.41 -16.31
C ASP A 193 -3.84 22.01 -15.74
N PRO A 194 -4.86 21.27 -15.20
CA PRO A 194 -4.65 19.96 -14.59
C PRO A 194 -4.11 18.91 -15.56
N VAL A 195 -4.41 19.01 -16.85
CA VAL A 195 -3.90 18.07 -17.87
C VAL A 195 -2.42 18.27 -18.08
N GLN A 196 -1.97 19.51 -18.18
CA GLN A 196 -0.54 19.83 -18.30
C GLN A 196 0.19 19.53 -16.98
N GLY A 197 -0.42 19.82 -15.83
CA GLY A 197 0.13 19.46 -14.51
C GLY A 197 0.40 17.97 -14.38
N ARG A 198 -0.56 17.12 -14.76
CA ARG A 198 -0.39 15.66 -14.80
C ARG A 198 0.76 15.24 -15.70
N SER A 199 0.85 15.82 -16.89
CA SER A 199 1.95 15.53 -17.83
C SER A 199 3.30 15.93 -17.24
N ALA A 200 3.39 17.11 -16.63
CA ALA A 200 4.61 17.56 -15.95
C ALA A 200 5.01 16.62 -14.81
N TYR A 201 4.05 16.16 -14.02
CA TYR A 201 4.26 15.20 -12.94
C TYR A 201 4.83 13.86 -13.45
N ILE A 202 4.16 13.21 -14.40
CA ILE A 202 4.58 11.91 -14.92
C ILE A 202 5.92 12.01 -15.67
N ASN A 203 6.15 13.07 -16.43
CA ASN A 203 7.43 13.30 -17.09
C ASN A 203 8.57 13.50 -16.07
N ALA A 204 8.35 14.27 -15.01
CA ALA A 204 9.33 14.45 -13.94
C ALA A 204 9.67 13.11 -13.23
N VAL A 205 8.65 12.26 -12.98
CA VAL A 205 8.86 10.90 -12.46
C VAL A 205 9.70 10.08 -13.42
N TYR A 206 9.33 10.03 -14.69
CA TYR A 206 9.99 9.22 -15.71
C TYR A 206 11.46 9.61 -15.90
N ASP A 207 11.74 10.91 -16.03
CA ASP A 207 13.09 11.45 -16.21
C ASP A 207 13.99 11.17 -15.00
N TRP A 208 13.45 11.40 -13.80
CA TRP A 208 14.18 11.12 -12.55
C TRP A 208 14.45 9.63 -12.39
N TRP A 209 13.44 8.79 -12.67
CA TRP A 209 13.54 7.35 -12.51
C TRP A 209 14.57 6.72 -13.43
N ASN A 210 14.62 7.13 -14.69
CA ASN A 210 15.61 6.65 -15.65
C ASN A 210 17.06 6.90 -15.20
N SER A 211 17.28 7.93 -14.39
CA SER A 211 18.60 8.28 -13.86
C SER A 211 18.91 7.66 -12.50
N ASN A 212 17.89 7.40 -11.67
CA ASN A 212 18.06 7.09 -10.24
C ASN A 212 17.38 5.77 -9.79
N GLY A 213 16.52 5.18 -10.62
CA GLY A 213 15.69 4.03 -10.26
C GLY A 213 16.34 2.65 -10.38
N ALA A 214 17.61 2.57 -10.80
CA ALA A 214 18.28 1.29 -11.03
C ALA A 214 18.26 0.38 -9.79
N GLY A 215 17.71 -0.83 -9.93
CA GLY A 215 17.60 -1.80 -8.85
C GLY A 215 16.52 -1.48 -7.80
N LYS A 216 15.72 -0.45 -8.02
CA LYS A 216 14.60 -0.03 -7.16
C LYS A 216 13.25 -0.46 -7.75
N ILE A 217 12.19 -0.29 -6.97
CA ILE A 217 10.82 -0.67 -7.32
C ILE A 217 10.00 0.59 -7.60
N ILE A 218 9.31 0.61 -8.73
CA ILE A 218 8.30 1.62 -9.02
C ILE A 218 6.94 0.95 -9.20
N MET A 219 5.91 1.58 -8.65
CA MET A 219 4.51 1.20 -8.81
C MET A 219 3.69 2.44 -9.11
N ALA A 220 2.59 2.30 -9.84
CA ALA A 220 1.64 3.38 -10.09
C ALA A 220 0.28 3.06 -9.48
N ARG A 221 -0.36 4.05 -8.88
CA ARG A 221 -1.65 3.94 -8.18
C ARG A 221 -2.58 5.07 -8.59
N GLY A 222 -3.84 4.74 -8.83
CA GLY A 222 -4.86 5.77 -9.04
C GLY A 222 -5.63 5.63 -10.34
N TYR A 223 -5.92 6.78 -10.98
CA TYR A 223 -6.62 6.83 -12.26
C TYR A 223 -5.66 6.55 -13.42
N LEU A 224 -5.32 5.27 -13.61
CA LEU A 224 -4.33 4.81 -14.58
C LEU A 224 -4.66 5.23 -16.02
N LEU A 225 -5.95 5.29 -16.37
CA LEU A 225 -6.39 5.80 -17.67
C LEU A 225 -5.91 7.22 -17.94
N ASN A 226 -5.91 8.07 -16.92
CA ASN A 226 -5.40 9.44 -17.07
C ASN A 226 -3.89 9.47 -17.26
N ILE A 227 -3.15 8.59 -16.59
CA ILE A 227 -1.69 8.43 -16.81
C ILE A 227 -1.43 7.93 -18.24
N ALA A 228 -2.24 6.99 -18.75
CA ALA A 228 -2.11 6.46 -20.11
C ALA A 228 -2.22 7.52 -21.22
N SER A 229 -2.76 8.69 -20.92
CA SER A 229 -2.84 9.80 -21.87
C SER A 229 -1.58 10.67 -21.97
N VAL A 230 -0.53 10.38 -21.21
CA VAL A 230 0.76 11.08 -21.23
C VAL A 230 1.69 10.39 -22.23
N ASP A 231 2.50 11.14 -22.97
CA ASP A 231 3.33 10.62 -24.05
C ASP A 231 4.30 9.50 -23.63
N VAL A 232 4.81 9.55 -22.41
CA VAL A 232 5.76 8.55 -21.86
C VAL A 232 5.07 7.38 -21.13
N ALA A 233 3.75 7.26 -21.24
CA ALA A 233 2.97 6.31 -20.42
C ALA A 233 3.32 4.85 -20.68
N GLU A 234 3.57 4.47 -21.93
CA GLU A 234 3.90 3.07 -22.29
C GLU A 234 5.20 2.64 -21.62
N GLU A 235 6.25 3.44 -21.75
CA GLU A 235 7.55 3.18 -21.14
C GLU A 235 7.48 3.26 -19.62
N PHE A 236 6.73 4.20 -19.08
CA PHE A 236 6.51 4.33 -17.65
C PHE A 236 5.80 3.10 -17.08
N PHE A 237 4.68 2.66 -17.66
CA PHE A 237 4.00 1.43 -17.24
C PHE A 237 4.86 0.18 -17.42
N GLY A 238 5.70 0.16 -18.46
CA GLY A 238 6.67 -0.90 -18.69
C GLY A 238 7.62 -1.09 -17.49
N GLN A 239 8.03 -0.01 -16.84
CA GLN A 239 8.91 -0.01 -15.67
C GLN A 239 8.18 -0.34 -14.36
N CYS A 240 6.87 -0.11 -14.29
CA CYS A 240 6.10 -0.40 -13.09
C CYS A 240 6.02 -1.90 -12.80
N ARG A 241 6.27 -2.26 -11.53
CA ARG A 241 6.10 -3.64 -11.06
C ARG A 241 4.62 -4.02 -10.94
N TYR A 242 3.81 -3.12 -10.39
CA TYR A 242 2.37 -3.26 -10.25
C TYR A 242 1.66 -1.95 -10.61
N LEU A 243 0.43 -2.10 -11.10
CA LEU A 243 -0.48 -1.01 -11.40
C LEU A 243 -1.70 -1.15 -10.49
N ILE A 244 -1.89 -0.20 -9.58
CA ILE A 244 -2.90 -0.27 -8.54
C ILE A 244 -4.15 0.48 -9.00
N HIS A 245 -5.23 -0.29 -9.25
CA HIS A 245 -6.55 0.23 -9.56
C HIS A 245 -7.33 0.59 -8.31
N LEU A 246 -7.90 1.79 -8.29
CA LEU A 246 -8.85 2.21 -7.28
C LEU A 246 -10.18 1.48 -7.49
N VAL A 247 -10.65 0.73 -6.51
CA VAL A 247 -12.01 0.19 -6.50
C VAL A 247 -13.03 1.31 -6.27
N GLY A 248 -12.63 2.35 -5.54
CA GLY A 248 -13.44 3.54 -5.27
C GLY A 248 -14.75 3.16 -4.56
N THR A 249 -15.87 3.70 -5.04
CA THR A 249 -17.20 3.45 -4.45
C THR A 249 -17.85 2.15 -4.94
N LYS A 250 -17.18 1.37 -5.79
CA LYS A 250 -17.74 0.16 -6.38
C LYS A 250 -17.82 -0.97 -5.36
N THR A 251 -19.01 -1.53 -5.21
CA THR A 251 -19.31 -2.59 -4.23
C THR A 251 -19.38 -3.98 -4.85
N SER A 252 -19.23 -4.09 -6.18
CA SER A 252 -19.34 -5.39 -6.86
C SER A 252 -18.17 -5.64 -7.81
N ALA A 253 -17.79 -6.90 -7.93
CA ALA A 253 -16.79 -7.38 -8.87
C ALA A 253 -17.06 -6.96 -10.32
N GLY A 254 -18.33 -7.04 -10.76
CA GLY A 254 -18.71 -6.67 -12.12
C GLY A 254 -18.50 -5.19 -12.45
N SER A 255 -18.76 -4.29 -11.50
CA SER A 255 -18.50 -2.86 -11.70
C SER A 255 -17.00 -2.53 -11.74
N VAL A 256 -16.18 -3.25 -10.97
CA VAL A 256 -14.73 -3.09 -11.03
C VAL A 256 -14.18 -3.65 -12.34
N ALA A 257 -14.62 -4.84 -12.74
CA ALA A 257 -14.22 -5.46 -14.02
C ALA A 257 -14.56 -4.57 -15.24
N SER A 258 -15.70 -3.90 -15.21
CA SER A 258 -16.09 -2.94 -16.28
C SER A 258 -15.12 -1.75 -16.38
N ASP A 259 -14.64 -1.23 -15.26
CA ASP A 259 -13.64 -0.15 -15.26
C ASP A 259 -12.32 -0.62 -15.85
N ILE A 260 -11.88 -1.82 -15.46
CA ILE A 260 -10.62 -2.38 -15.92
C ILE A 260 -10.66 -2.64 -17.42
N PHE A 261 -11.79 -3.16 -17.93
CA PHE A 261 -11.99 -3.36 -19.35
C PHE A 261 -11.80 -2.03 -20.13
N THR A 262 -12.35 -0.93 -19.62
CA THR A 262 -12.14 0.39 -20.20
C THR A 262 -10.68 0.81 -20.19
N ASN A 263 -9.98 0.62 -19.08
CA ASN A 263 -8.56 0.94 -18.95
C ASN A 263 -7.68 0.09 -19.86
N THR A 264 -7.96 -1.20 -19.99
CA THR A 264 -7.23 -2.12 -20.88
C THR A 264 -7.32 -1.67 -22.33
N ILE A 265 -8.52 -1.27 -22.81
CA ILE A 265 -8.72 -0.75 -24.17
C ILE A 265 -7.92 0.54 -24.39
N MET A 266 -7.78 1.36 -23.35
CA MET A 266 -7.12 2.67 -23.43
C MET A 266 -5.60 2.63 -23.16
N GLY A 267 -4.96 1.46 -23.18
CA GLY A 267 -3.52 1.32 -23.18
C GLY A 267 -2.87 1.10 -21.78
N VAL A 268 -3.66 0.71 -20.78
CA VAL A 268 -3.10 0.29 -19.47
C VAL A 268 -2.82 -1.22 -19.52
N PRO A 269 -1.58 -1.68 -19.25
CA PRO A 269 -1.23 -3.11 -19.27
C PRO A 269 -2.07 -3.93 -18.29
N SER A 270 -2.61 -5.07 -18.73
CA SER A 270 -3.56 -5.89 -17.96
C SER A 270 -2.92 -7.02 -17.12
N ASP A 271 -1.62 -7.19 -17.23
CA ASP A 271 -0.83 -8.26 -16.59
C ASP A 271 -0.16 -7.83 -15.27
N LYS A 272 -0.44 -6.61 -14.78
CA LYS A 272 0.21 -6.01 -13.60
C LYS A 272 -0.75 -5.50 -12.54
N TYR A 273 -2.04 -5.87 -12.61
CA TYR A 273 -3.04 -5.24 -11.74
C TYR A 273 -3.03 -5.75 -10.31
N VAL A 274 -3.06 -4.79 -9.40
CA VAL A 274 -3.40 -4.91 -7.99
C VAL A 274 -4.60 -4.01 -7.74
N PHE A 275 -5.52 -4.41 -6.87
CA PHE A 275 -6.76 -3.67 -6.62
C PHE A 275 -6.72 -3.04 -5.26
N GLU A 276 -7.18 -1.78 -5.17
CA GLU A 276 -7.21 -1.07 -3.90
C GLU A 276 -8.57 -1.19 -3.23
N ALA A 277 -8.54 -1.43 -1.91
CA ALA A 277 -9.67 -1.25 -1.03
C ALA A 277 -9.28 -0.34 0.14
N THR A 278 -10.24 0.42 0.65
CA THR A 278 -10.01 1.37 1.73
C THR A 278 -10.58 0.86 3.04
N VAL A 279 -9.84 1.02 4.12
CA VAL A 279 -10.34 0.78 5.47
C VAL A 279 -11.11 2.01 5.93
N PRO A 280 -12.34 1.87 6.48
CA PRO A 280 -13.05 2.96 7.11
C PRO A 280 -12.28 3.53 8.30
N THR A 281 -12.32 4.85 8.47
CA THR A 281 -11.66 5.50 9.60
C THR A 281 -12.33 5.14 10.94
N PRO A 282 -11.62 5.22 12.08
CA PRO A 282 -12.23 4.97 13.38
C PRO A 282 -13.38 5.93 13.74
N SER A 283 -13.37 7.14 13.18
CA SER A 283 -14.40 8.17 13.38
C SER A 283 -15.60 8.04 12.45
N ASP A 284 -15.41 7.43 11.28
CA ASP A 284 -16.47 7.13 10.31
C ASP A 284 -16.32 5.70 9.81
N THR A 285 -17.14 4.80 10.37
CA THR A 285 -17.11 3.37 10.06
C THR A 285 -17.89 3.01 8.80
N THR A 286 -18.36 3.99 8.05
CA THR A 286 -19.07 3.77 6.78
C THR A 286 -18.13 3.13 5.76
N GLN A 287 -18.46 1.92 5.29
CA GLN A 287 -17.69 1.26 4.25
C GLN A 287 -17.94 1.93 2.90
N ILE A 288 -16.89 2.42 2.26
CA ILE A 288 -16.91 2.93 0.89
C ILE A 288 -16.35 1.84 -0.03
N GLY A 289 -17.14 1.44 -1.03
CA GLY A 289 -16.74 0.39 -1.96
C GLY A 289 -16.74 -1.01 -1.34
N MET A 290 -15.94 -1.92 -1.91
CA MET A 290 -15.77 -3.27 -1.39
C MET A 290 -14.97 -3.25 -0.09
N SER A 291 -15.39 -4.06 0.89
CA SER A 291 -14.59 -4.27 2.10
C SER A 291 -13.27 -4.98 1.75
N VAL A 292 -12.25 -4.79 2.58
CA VAL A 292 -10.94 -5.43 2.41
C VAL A 292 -11.05 -6.96 2.28
N PRO A 293 -11.84 -7.69 3.13
CA PRO A 293 -12.04 -9.12 2.94
C PRO A 293 -12.81 -9.49 1.66
N ASP A 294 -13.80 -8.70 1.24
CA ASP A 294 -14.57 -9.01 0.03
C ASP A 294 -13.75 -8.76 -1.25
N ALA A 295 -12.93 -7.73 -1.27
CA ALA A 295 -11.95 -7.51 -2.32
C ALA A 295 -10.97 -8.69 -2.43
N ALA A 296 -10.48 -9.19 -1.29
CA ALA A 296 -9.60 -10.36 -1.25
C ALA A 296 -10.27 -11.63 -1.81
N LYS A 297 -11.55 -11.87 -1.50
CA LYS A 297 -12.33 -12.98 -2.05
C LYS A 297 -12.44 -12.90 -3.57
N TRP A 298 -12.78 -11.71 -4.09
CA TRP A 298 -12.87 -11.49 -5.52
C TRP A 298 -11.51 -11.68 -6.22
N ILE A 299 -10.43 -11.16 -5.65
CA ILE A 299 -9.07 -11.30 -6.20
C ILE A 299 -8.63 -12.76 -6.22
N SER A 300 -9.00 -13.55 -5.20
CA SER A 300 -8.66 -14.99 -5.11
C SER A 300 -9.49 -15.86 -6.03
N ALA A 301 -10.68 -15.40 -6.42
CA ALA A 301 -11.52 -16.16 -7.34
C ALA A 301 -10.95 -16.10 -8.77
N SER A 302 -10.88 -17.26 -9.42
CA SER A 302 -10.61 -17.32 -10.86
C SER A 302 -11.88 -16.95 -11.63
N SER A 303 -11.72 -16.20 -12.72
CA SER A 303 -12.81 -15.91 -13.65
C SER A 303 -12.32 -16.17 -15.06
N GLU A 304 -13.06 -16.99 -15.81
CA GLU A 304 -12.79 -17.26 -17.23
C GLU A 304 -13.20 -16.09 -18.14
N THR A 305 -13.89 -15.07 -17.56
CA THR A 305 -14.42 -13.91 -18.31
C THR A 305 -13.60 -12.65 -18.12
N GLU A 306 -12.56 -12.68 -17.29
CA GLU A 306 -11.70 -11.54 -17.03
C GLU A 306 -10.41 -11.66 -17.84
N ASP A 307 -10.18 -10.72 -18.76
CA ASP A 307 -8.99 -10.66 -19.63
C ASP A 307 -7.82 -9.90 -18.96
N PHE A 308 -7.71 -10.01 -17.64
CA PHE A 308 -6.65 -9.38 -16.84
C PHE A 308 -6.26 -10.23 -15.64
N GLU A 309 -5.04 -10.00 -15.15
CA GLU A 309 -4.53 -10.70 -13.98
C GLU A 309 -4.85 -9.93 -12.70
N LYS A 310 -5.26 -10.64 -11.64
CA LYS A 310 -5.47 -10.10 -10.29
C LYS A 310 -4.29 -10.53 -9.41
N LEU A 311 -3.26 -9.68 -9.30
CA LEU A 311 -2.01 -10.04 -8.67
C LEU A 311 -2.00 -9.81 -7.15
N GLY A 312 -2.92 -9.01 -6.62
CA GLY A 312 -2.96 -8.75 -5.19
C GLY A 312 -3.93 -7.66 -4.79
N LEU A 313 -3.87 -7.30 -3.50
CA LEU A 313 -4.68 -6.29 -2.85
C LEU A 313 -3.79 -5.18 -2.28
N CYS A 314 -4.16 -3.94 -2.55
CA CYS A 314 -3.63 -2.75 -1.89
C CYS A 314 -4.68 -2.26 -0.88
N VAL A 315 -4.26 -1.98 0.35
CA VAL A 315 -5.15 -1.45 1.38
C VAL A 315 -4.72 -0.03 1.72
N GLU A 316 -5.54 0.93 1.31
CA GLU A 316 -5.37 2.32 1.69
C GLU A 316 -5.80 2.54 3.14
N ASN A 317 -5.15 3.46 3.85
CA ASN A 317 -5.37 3.74 5.27
C ASN A 317 -5.28 2.49 6.17
N ALA A 318 -4.32 1.62 5.86
CA ALA A 318 -4.15 0.36 6.57
C ALA A 318 -3.98 0.54 8.09
N GLN A 319 -3.41 1.68 8.53
CA GLN A 319 -3.28 2.03 9.94
C GLN A 319 -4.63 2.08 10.68
N ASP A 320 -5.73 2.37 9.99
CA ASP A 320 -7.06 2.47 10.61
C ASP A 320 -7.63 1.09 10.99
N ASP A 321 -7.19 0.01 10.35
CA ASP A 321 -7.56 -1.36 10.73
C ASP A 321 -6.91 -1.81 12.06
N TYR A 322 -5.96 -1.04 12.59
CA TYR A 322 -5.38 -1.27 13.92
C TYR A 322 -6.44 -1.25 15.02
N PHE A 323 -7.48 -0.46 14.87
CA PHE A 323 -8.50 -0.21 15.90
C PHE A 323 -9.68 -1.19 15.85
N ARG A 324 -9.61 -2.28 15.08
CA ARG A 324 -10.69 -3.27 15.01
C ARG A 324 -10.85 -4.01 16.33
N ILE A 325 -12.10 -4.23 16.71
CA ILE A 325 -12.45 -4.94 17.95
C ILE A 325 -11.95 -6.38 17.89
N GLY A 326 -11.26 -6.80 18.93
CA GLY A 326 -10.80 -8.17 19.14
C GLY A 326 -9.41 -8.47 18.61
N ARG A 327 -8.97 -7.89 17.52
CA ARG A 327 -7.63 -8.10 16.96
C ARG A 327 -7.18 -6.94 16.09
N ASN A 328 -5.98 -6.46 16.33
CA ASN A 328 -5.37 -5.41 15.48
C ASN A 328 -5.18 -5.91 14.05
N TYR A 329 -5.54 -5.08 13.08
CA TYR A 329 -5.47 -5.41 11.65
C TYR A 329 -6.31 -6.64 11.27
N ALA A 330 -7.52 -6.76 11.84
CA ALA A 330 -8.36 -7.95 11.68
C ALA A 330 -8.77 -8.19 10.23
N ASP A 331 -9.22 -7.15 9.53
CA ASP A 331 -9.67 -7.24 8.14
C ASP A 331 -8.50 -7.51 7.19
N ILE A 332 -7.36 -6.86 7.41
CA ILE A 332 -6.13 -7.07 6.62
C ILE A 332 -5.61 -8.49 6.82
N ARG A 333 -5.53 -8.98 8.07
CA ARG A 333 -5.08 -10.36 8.35
C ARG A 333 -5.99 -11.40 7.73
N ARG A 334 -7.31 -11.17 7.78
CA ARG A 334 -8.29 -12.02 7.11
C ARG A 334 -8.09 -12.02 5.60
N ALA A 335 -7.89 -10.84 4.99
CA ALA A 335 -7.63 -10.71 3.58
C ALA A 335 -6.35 -11.44 3.15
N ILE A 336 -5.25 -11.33 3.90
CA ILE A 336 -4.00 -12.06 3.63
C ILE A 336 -4.26 -13.59 3.61
N THR A 337 -5.07 -14.09 4.56
CA THR A 337 -5.43 -15.51 4.61
C THR A 337 -6.23 -15.90 3.37
N ILE A 338 -7.25 -15.13 2.99
CA ILE A 338 -8.09 -15.40 1.81
C ILE A 338 -7.25 -15.38 0.54
N LEU A 339 -6.40 -14.38 0.34
CA LEU A 339 -5.55 -14.23 -0.86
C LEU A 339 -4.66 -15.46 -1.09
N ASN A 340 -4.18 -16.08 -0.03
CA ASN A 340 -3.17 -17.12 -0.09
C ASN A 340 -3.69 -18.55 0.16
N SER A 341 -4.92 -18.70 0.69
CA SER A 341 -5.55 -20.02 0.88
C SER A 341 -6.72 -20.29 -0.05
N GLY A 342 -7.25 -19.27 -0.73
CA GLY A 342 -8.46 -19.36 -1.55
C GLY A 342 -9.75 -19.63 -0.76
N THR A 343 -9.66 -19.79 0.56
CA THR A 343 -10.80 -20.06 1.46
C THR A 343 -10.74 -19.15 2.68
N GLU A 344 -11.91 -18.74 3.18
CA GLU A 344 -11.98 -18.18 4.53
C GLU A 344 -11.53 -19.27 5.49
N ALA A 345 -10.49 -19.00 6.29
CA ALA A 345 -10.24 -19.83 7.46
C ALA A 345 -11.51 -19.83 8.30
N ALA A 346 -12.10 -21.01 8.54
CA ALA A 346 -13.26 -21.17 9.42
C ALA A 346 -12.92 -20.51 10.76
N GLN A 347 -13.77 -19.57 11.16
CA GLN A 347 -13.66 -18.88 12.46
C GLN A 347 -13.86 -19.83 13.61
#